data_741eeda812e3b59144eaf7c3032da85a
#
_entry.id   741eeda812e3b59144eaf7c3032da85a
#
_cell.length_a   1.000
_cell.length_b   1.000
_cell.length_c   1.000
_cell.angle_alpha   90.00
_cell.angle_beta   90.00
_cell.angle_gamma   90.00
#
_symmetry.space_group_name_H-M   'P 1'
#
loop_
_entity.id
_entity.type
_entity.pdbx_description
1 polymer ?
#
loop_
_entity_poly.entity_id
_entity_poly.type
_entity_poly.pdbx_seq_one_letter_code
_entity_poly.pdbx_strand_id
1 'polypeptide(L)'
;MRVIHCLLALVCLSACLCLSAVVQNTPIVIPAGTPEDKDLAAITAESDAQKRIAMYQEFLTKYADNKAATAYGEWQLSQQYLAAGDTAKAMEYGTKALDAYPNNLDIIMSQASAAQAMKNNSKIVDYAVQGAAVFNSIAKQPKPADVADADWSSRIAGEESSAQSGYDFLETSAFNAVASEQDPNKRMTEIEKFTPAFTKSKFEGQISQLALYSLRQLNQPQRLVAYGEKTLAANPDSIPTLLMMADAYAGDPKDAAKAATYANRVLTLVGPSPEGDKEKKSYAGLAHTTLGRAELNQEKLVPAVTDLKSAVTLLQDDPADQQQALYFLGYAYAKQNHKAEAIAALQKAAGINGPYQGLSKEMLAKISAAGATKK
;
A
#
# COMPACT_ATOMS: atom_id res chain seq x y z
N MET A 1 -57.34 50.76 -4.33
CA MET A 1 -55.97 51.33 -4.37
C MET A 1 -55.10 50.55 -3.40
N ARG A 2 -54.34 49.61 -3.86
CA ARG A 2 -53.15 49.04 -3.17
C ARG A 2 -52.25 48.48 -4.25
N VAL A 3 -51.11 49.11 -4.44
CA VAL A 3 -50.09 48.75 -5.40
C VAL A 3 -49.25 47.64 -4.78
N ILE A 4 -49.23 46.46 -5.43
CA ILE A 4 -48.33 45.35 -5.04
C ILE A 4 -47.10 45.44 -5.90
N HIS A 5 -45.96 45.71 -5.28
CA HIS A 5 -44.64 45.68 -5.90
C HIS A 5 -44.14 44.22 -5.94
N CYS A 6 -44.05 43.66 -7.14
CA CYS A 6 -43.30 42.40 -7.38
C CYS A 6 -41.81 42.74 -7.41
N LEU A 7 -41.05 42.31 -6.40
CA LEU A 7 -39.60 42.25 -6.44
C LEU A 7 -39.19 40.95 -7.14
N LEU A 8 -38.66 41.05 -8.37
CA LEU A 8 -37.94 40.00 -9.03
C LEU A 8 -36.55 39.86 -8.38
N ALA A 9 -36.35 38.83 -7.58
CA ALA A 9 -35.02 38.44 -7.11
C ALA A 9 -34.34 37.67 -8.25
N LEU A 10 -33.38 38.32 -8.90
CA LEU A 10 -32.45 37.68 -9.84
C LEU A 10 -31.43 36.87 -9.03
N VAL A 11 -31.63 35.58 -8.94
CA VAL A 11 -30.63 34.65 -8.41
C VAL A 11 -29.58 34.39 -9.49
N CYS A 12 -28.47 35.15 -9.44
CA CYS A 12 -27.28 34.81 -10.21
C CYS A 12 -26.68 33.51 -9.65
N LEU A 13 -27.00 32.38 -10.30
CA LEU A 13 -26.28 31.12 -10.10
C LEU A 13 -24.90 31.27 -10.74
N SER A 14 -23.93 31.71 -9.95
CA SER A 14 -22.51 31.63 -10.32
C SER A 14 -22.14 30.14 -10.33
N ALA A 15 -22.27 29.49 -11.48
CA ALA A 15 -21.66 28.21 -11.71
C ALA A 15 -20.13 28.43 -11.65
N CYS A 16 -19.55 28.17 -10.49
CA CYS A 16 -18.10 28.03 -10.33
C CYS A 16 -17.72 26.78 -11.14
N LEU A 17 -17.42 26.95 -12.43
CA LEU A 17 -16.71 25.98 -13.22
C LEU A 17 -15.30 25.90 -12.62
N CYS A 18 -15.10 24.99 -11.65
CA CYS A 18 -13.78 24.49 -11.32
C CYS A 18 -13.26 23.80 -12.60
N LEU A 19 -12.63 24.57 -13.49
CA LEU A 19 -11.74 23.98 -14.47
C LEU A 19 -10.64 23.31 -13.65
N SER A 20 -10.78 22.01 -13.44
CA SER A 20 -9.66 21.18 -13.02
C SER A 20 -8.59 21.36 -14.09
N ALA A 21 -7.55 22.14 -13.79
CA ALA A 21 -6.41 22.28 -14.67
C ALA A 21 -5.91 20.87 -14.98
N VAL A 22 -5.97 20.47 -16.23
CA VAL A 22 -5.45 19.17 -16.66
C VAL A 22 -3.95 19.19 -16.38
N VAL A 23 -3.50 18.31 -15.51
CA VAL A 23 -2.09 18.17 -15.17
C VAL A 23 -1.40 17.56 -16.39
N GLN A 24 -0.68 18.36 -17.19
CA GLN A 24 0.04 17.88 -18.38
C GLN A 24 1.54 17.85 -18.12
N ASN A 25 2.22 16.85 -18.69
CA ASN A 25 3.68 16.84 -18.68
C ASN A 25 4.21 18.12 -19.37
N THR A 26 5.07 18.85 -18.68
CA THR A 26 5.66 20.09 -19.16
C THR A 26 7.17 19.93 -19.32
N PRO A 27 7.64 19.49 -20.51
CA PRO A 27 9.07 19.38 -20.78
C PRO A 27 9.78 20.73 -20.72
N ILE A 28 11.01 20.74 -20.23
CA ILE A 28 11.87 21.92 -20.35
C ILE A 28 12.45 21.94 -21.77
N VAL A 29 12.19 23.00 -22.49
CA VAL A 29 12.70 23.17 -23.86
C VAL A 29 13.73 24.28 -23.90
N ILE A 30 14.98 23.94 -24.24
CA ILE A 30 16.04 24.89 -24.59
C ILE A 30 16.21 24.85 -26.08
N PRO A 31 15.92 25.97 -26.81
CA PRO A 31 16.02 25.99 -28.27
C PRO A 31 17.45 25.79 -28.74
N ALA A 32 17.62 24.93 -29.76
CA ALA A 32 18.93 24.63 -30.31
C ALA A 32 19.60 25.88 -30.91
N GLY A 33 20.92 26.00 -30.73
CA GLY A 33 21.75 27.09 -31.22
C GLY A 33 21.71 28.38 -30.41
N THR A 34 20.90 28.44 -29.36
CA THR A 34 20.89 29.57 -28.40
C THR A 34 22.19 29.62 -27.58
N PRO A 35 22.51 30.76 -26.94
CA PRO A 35 23.64 30.82 -26.00
C PRO A 35 23.55 29.78 -24.88
N GLU A 36 22.33 29.53 -24.32
CA GLU A 36 22.06 28.53 -23.31
C GLU A 36 22.40 27.12 -23.79
N ASP A 37 21.97 26.76 -25.00
CA ASP A 37 22.24 25.46 -25.62
C ASP A 37 23.75 25.22 -25.79
N LYS A 38 24.50 26.24 -26.26
CA LYS A 38 25.96 26.16 -26.41
C LYS A 38 26.69 25.97 -25.05
N ASP A 39 26.28 26.73 -24.03
CA ASP A 39 26.86 26.60 -22.69
C ASP A 39 26.55 25.22 -22.09
N LEU A 40 25.32 24.72 -22.25
CA LEU A 40 24.95 23.38 -21.80
C LEU A 40 25.74 22.28 -22.51
N ALA A 41 26.01 22.44 -23.82
CA ALA A 41 26.86 21.52 -24.56
C ALA A 41 28.30 21.52 -24.00
N ALA A 42 28.86 22.69 -23.64
CA ALA A 42 30.18 22.80 -23.04
C ALA A 42 30.21 22.17 -21.64
N ILE A 43 29.18 22.38 -20.80
CA ILE A 43 29.04 21.77 -19.48
C ILE A 43 28.96 20.25 -19.58
N THR A 44 28.19 19.74 -20.54
CA THR A 44 28.01 18.29 -20.75
C THR A 44 29.32 17.62 -21.19
N ALA A 45 30.16 18.32 -21.94
CA ALA A 45 31.46 17.84 -22.39
C ALA A 45 32.53 17.80 -21.27
N GLU A 46 32.33 18.51 -20.17
CA GLU A 46 33.28 18.50 -19.03
C GLU A 46 33.23 17.16 -18.30
N SER A 47 34.36 16.51 -18.14
CA SER A 47 34.46 15.20 -17.49
C SER A 47 34.59 15.30 -15.96
N ASP A 48 35.15 16.40 -15.45
CA ASP A 48 35.32 16.61 -14.00
C ASP A 48 33.97 17.02 -13.35
N ALA A 49 33.51 16.21 -12.42
CA ALA A 49 32.20 16.41 -11.77
C ALA A 49 32.15 17.72 -10.95
N GLN A 50 33.25 18.12 -10.30
CA GLN A 50 33.29 19.36 -9.50
C GLN A 50 33.27 20.58 -10.40
N LYS A 51 34.01 20.52 -11.52
CA LYS A 51 33.94 21.60 -12.54
C LYS A 51 32.56 21.68 -13.17
N ARG A 52 31.92 20.54 -13.49
CA ARG A 52 30.52 20.57 -14.00
C ARG A 52 29.60 21.27 -13.02
N ILE A 53 29.69 20.97 -11.72
CA ILE A 53 28.86 21.64 -10.69
C ILE A 53 29.12 23.16 -10.72
N ALA A 54 30.37 23.59 -10.77
CA ALA A 54 30.73 25.02 -10.84
C ALA A 54 30.16 25.67 -12.12
N MET A 55 30.31 25.02 -13.26
CA MET A 55 29.79 25.51 -14.53
C MET A 55 28.27 25.63 -14.53
N TYR A 56 27.52 24.68 -13.93
CA TYR A 56 26.07 24.82 -13.76
C TYR A 56 25.70 25.98 -12.83
N GLN A 57 26.47 26.25 -11.77
CA GLN A 57 26.24 27.40 -10.89
C GLN A 57 26.46 28.73 -11.63
N GLU A 58 27.50 28.81 -12.46
CA GLU A 58 27.72 29.98 -13.33
C GLU A 58 26.59 30.12 -14.35
N PHE A 59 26.16 29.02 -14.95
CA PHE A 59 25.02 28.97 -15.87
C PHE A 59 23.75 29.54 -15.25
N LEU A 60 23.41 29.13 -14.02
CA LEU A 60 22.24 29.67 -13.29
C LEU A 60 22.37 31.18 -13.04
N THR A 61 23.57 31.67 -12.76
CA THR A 61 23.79 33.11 -12.58
C THR A 61 23.65 33.87 -13.88
N LYS A 62 24.21 33.30 -14.96
CA LYS A 62 24.19 33.94 -16.29
C LYS A 62 22.80 34.03 -16.91
N TYR A 63 21.96 33.01 -16.66
CA TYR A 63 20.62 32.87 -17.26
C TYR A 63 19.49 32.99 -16.24
N ALA A 64 19.69 33.75 -15.15
CA ALA A 64 18.75 33.88 -14.05
C ALA A 64 17.34 34.34 -14.48
N ASP A 65 17.24 35.13 -15.54
CA ASP A 65 15.97 35.64 -16.08
C ASP A 65 15.28 34.66 -17.05
N ASN A 66 15.95 33.55 -17.43
CA ASN A 66 15.40 32.55 -18.33
C ASN A 66 14.86 31.36 -17.51
N LYS A 67 13.55 31.30 -17.29
CA LYS A 67 12.89 30.26 -16.51
C LYS A 67 13.25 28.83 -16.94
N ALA A 68 13.31 28.57 -18.26
CA ALA A 68 13.60 27.25 -18.78
C ALA A 68 15.07 26.85 -18.51
N ALA A 69 16.00 27.78 -18.77
CA ALA A 69 17.43 27.58 -18.51
C ALA A 69 17.68 27.37 -17.02
N THR A 70 17.10 28.21 -16.16
CA THR A 70 17.24 28.09 -14.69
C THR A 70 16.75 26.74 -14.21
N ALA A 71 15.54 26.34 -14.57
CA ALA A 71 14.96 25.07 -14.14
C ALA A 71 15.78 23.86 -14.65
N TYR A 72 16.29 23.92 -15.88
CA TYR A 72 17.16 22.87 -16.43
C TYR A 72 18.47 22.79 -15.66
N GLY A 73 19.13 23.92 -15.41
CA GLY A 73 20.38 23.98 -14.65
C GLY A 73 20.21 23.47 -13.22
N GLU A 74 19.13 23.84 -12.55
CA GLU A 74 18.79 23.36 -11.21
C GLU A 74 18.54 21.85 -11.19
N TRP A 75 17.80 21.32 -12.16
CA TRP A 75 17.59 19.88 -12.29
C TRP A 75 18.91 19.13 -12.51
N GLN A 76 19.76 19.63 -13.41
CA GLN A 76 21.07 19.01 -13.64
C GLN A 76 21.96 19.07 -12.39
N LEU A 77 21.98 20.19 -11.65
CA LEU A 77 22.69 20.27 -10.37
C LEU A 77 22.16 19.27 -9.35
N SER A 78 20.85 19.08 -9.28
CA SER A 78 20.23 18.05 -8.45
C SER A 78 20.83 16.66 -8.75
N GLN A 79 20.97 16.32 -10.05
CA GLN A 79 21.54 15.05 -10.47
C GLN A 79 23.03 14.94 -10.13
N GLN A 80 23.83 16.02 -10.34
CA GLN A 80 25.25 16.04 -10.01
C GLN A 80 25.47 15.85 -8.51
N TYR A 81 24.68 16.55 -7.67
CA TYR A 81 24.78 16.39 -6.20
C TYR A 81 24.31 15.02 -5.72
N LEU A 82 23.29 14.44 -6.35
CA LEU A 82 22.85 13.08 -6.04
C LEU A 82 23.97 12.06 -6.35
N ALA A 83 24.61 12.19 -7.52
CA ALA A 83 25.73 11.33 -7.91
C ALA A 83 26.95 11.50 -6.98
N ALA A 84 27.16 12.71 -6.45
CA ALA A 84 28.20 13.01 -5.45
C ALA A 84 27.84 12.56 -4.02
N GLY A 85 26.62 12.04 -3.78
CA GLY A 85 26.14 11.63 -2.46
C GLY A 85 25.62 12.77 -1.58
N ASP A 86 25.61 14.02 -2.05
CA ASP A 86 25.02 15.17 -1.35
C ASP A 86 23.49 15.21 -1.61
N THR A 87 22.79 14.31 -0.95
CA THR A 87 21.33 14.15 -1.12
C THR A 87 20.54 15.39 -0.66
N ALA A 88 21.09 16.17 0.26
CA ALA A 88 20.44 17.40 0.74
C ALA A 88 20.41 18.47 -0.36
N LYS A 89 21.56 18.73 -1.01
CA LYS A 89 21.62 19.66 -2.14
C LYS A 89 20.86 19.11 -3.36
N ALA A 90 20.93 17.80 -3.61
CA ALA A 90 20.15 17.18 -4.68
C ALA A 90 18.65 17.48 -4.50
N MET A 91 18.13 17.31 -3.29
CA MET A 91 16.74 17.62 -2.98
C MET A 91 16.43 19.11 -3.10
N GLU A 92 17.33 19.99 -2.63
CA GLU A 92 17.16 21.44 -2.70
C GLU A 92 17.03 21.94 -4.14
N TYR A 93 18.02 21.62 -4.98
CA TYR A 93 18.02 22.06 -6.39
C TYR A 93 16.89 21.44 -7.19
N GLY A 94 16.61 20.17 -6.98
CA GLY A 94 15.49 19.52 -7.68
C GLY A 94 14.12 20.06 -7.25
N THR A 95 13.97 20.50 -5.99
CA THR A 95 12.73 21.18 -5.55
C THR A 95 12.54 22.50 -6.30
N LYS A 96 13.60 23.32 -6.43
CA LYS A 96 13.54 24.57 -7.21
C LYS A 96 13.14 24.32 -8.66
N ALA A 97 13.75 23.32 -9.31
CA ALA A 97 13.39 22.93 -10.66
C ALA A 97 11.93 22.48 -10.77
N LEU A 98 11.45 21.71 -9.78
CA LEU A 98 10.07 21.20 -9.72
C LEU A 98 9.06 22.33 -9.44
N ASP A 99 9.41 23.33 -8.62
CA ASP A 99 8.57 24.51 -8.39
C ASP A 99 8.36 25.30 -9.69
N ALA A 100 9.37 25.35 -10.54
CA ALA A 100 9.25 26.00 -11.85
C ALA A 100 8.48 25.15 -12.87
N TYR A 101 8.63 23.82 -12.84
CA TYR A 101 7.99 22.84 -13.75
C TYR A 101 7.36 21.69 -12.96
N PRO A 102 6.24 21.92 -12.25
CA PRO A 102 5.68 20.97 -11.31
C PRO A 102 5.16 19.66 -11.95
N ASN A 103 4.94 19.67 -13.24
CA ASN A 103 4.44 18.51 -13.99
C ASN A 103 5.52 17.88 -14.88
N ASN A 104 6.79 18.21 -14.69
CA ASN A 104 7.86 17.59 -15.45
C ASN A 104 8.19 16.19 -14.86
N LEU A 105 7.90 15.15 -15.63
CA LEU A 105 8.03 13.76 -15.17
C LEU A 105 9.49 13.39 -14.87
N ASP A 106 10.46 13.92 -15.63
CA ASP A 106 11.88 13.63 -15.44
C ASP A 106 12.41 14.21 -14.11
N ILE A 107 11.98 15.46 -13.79
CA ILE A 107 12.32 16.08 -12.51
C ILE A 107 11.66 15.32 -11.36
N ILE A 108 10.39 14.92 -11.49
CA ILE A 108 9.67 14.15 -10.49
C ILE A 108 10.41 12.83 -10.21
N MET A 109 10.82 12.08 -11.24
CA MET A 109 11.59 10.84 -11.11
C MET A 109 12.94 11.08 -10.42
N SER A 110 13.61 12.16 -10.79
CA SER A 110 14.89 12.56 -10.16
C SER A 110 14.70 12.85 -8.67
N GLN A 111 13.62 13.54 -8.28
CA GLN A 111 13.31 13.81 -6.89
C GLN A 111 12.89 12.55 -6.11
N ALA A 112 12.16 11.64 -6.73
CA ALA A 112 11.87 10.33 -6.15
C ALA A 112 13.18 9.55 -5.86
N SER A 113 14.15 9.58 -6.79
CA SER A 113 15.46 8.96 -6.62
C SER A 113 16.28 9.62 -5.48
N ALA A 114 16.23 10.94 -5.37
CA ALA A 114 16.88 11.66 -4.26
C ALA A 114 16.22 11.31 -2.92
N ALA A 115 14.89 11.19 -2.87
CA ALA A 115 14.15 10.76 -1.69
C ALA A 115 14.49 9.32 -1.29
N GLN A 116 14.71 8.42 -2.26
CA GLN A 116 15.19 7.05 -2.02
C GLN A 116 16.58 7.03 -1.37
N ALA A 117 17.52 7.83 -1.90
CA ALA A 117 18.85 7.95 -1.32
C ALA A 117 18.82 8.48 0.13
N MET A 118 17.85 9.34 0.45
CA MET A 118 17.57 9.83 1.81
C MET A 118 16.79 8.85 2.67
N LYS A 119 16.29 7.73 2.14
CA LYS A 119 15.37 6.78 2.80
C LYS A 119 14.10 7.45 3.35
N ASN A 120 13.58 8.44 2.64
CA ASN A 120 12.39 9.18 3.03
C ASN A 120 11.15 8.62 2.32
N ASN A 121 10.54 7.59 2.93
CA ASN A 121 9.39 6.87 2.36
C ASN A 121 8.25 7.81 1.97
N SER A 122 7.90 8.79 2.81
CA SER A 122 6.80 9.70 2.53
C SER A 122 7.05 10.53 1.28
N LYS A 123 8.26 11.10 1.13
CA LYS A 123 8.59 11.86 -0.08
C LYS A 123 8.63 11.00 -1.34
N ILE A 124 9.09 9.75 -1.25
CA ILE A 124 9.03 8.81 -2.38
C ILE A 124 7.59 8.65 -2.86
N VAL A 125 6.66 8.38 -1.93
CA VAL A 125 5.24 8.22 -2.26
C VAL A 125 4.64 9.52 -2.80
N ASP A 126 4.96 10.68 -2.22
CA ASP A 126 4.44 11.97 -2.67
C ASP A 126 4.87 12.28 -4.12
N TYR A 127 6.14 12.10 -4.47
CA TYR A 127 6.61 12.26 -5.86
C TYR A 127 6.03 11.22 -6.80
N ALA A 128 5.89 9.98 -6.35
CA ALA A 128 5.29 8.93 -7.17
C ALA A 128 3.82 9.22 -7.50
N VAL A 129 3.05 9.69 -6.51
CA VAL A 129 1.66 10.12 -6.70
C VAL A 129 1.56 11.32 -7.66
N GLN A 130 2.47 12.29 -7.53
CA GLN A 130 2.56 13.43 -8.45
C GLN A 130 2.83 12.97 -9.88
N GLY A 131 3.82 12.11 -10.09
CA GLY A 131 4.14 11.58 -11.43
C GLY A 131 3.04 10.69 -12.00
N ALA A 132 2.37 9.87 -11.17
CA ALA A 132 1.19 9.12 -11.59
C ALA A 132 0.05 10.04 -12.05
N ALA A 133 -0.15 11.19 -11.40
CA ALA A 133 -1.14 12.18 -11.83
C ALA A 133 -0.79 12.77 -13.19
N VAL A 134 0.49 13.06 -13.46
CA VAL A 134 0.97 13.51 -14.78
C VAL A 134 0.72 12.44 -15.83
N PHE A 135 1.12 11.20 -15.59
CA PHE A 135 0.90 10.08 -16.51
C PHE A 135 -0.60 9.87 -16.80
N ASN A 136 -1.42 9.77 -15.77
CA ASN A 136 -2.87 9.54 -15.89
C ASN A 136 -3.62 10.71 -16.56
N SER A 137 -2.97 11.85 -16.74
CA SER A 137 -3.53 12.99 -17.44
C SER A 137 -3.34 12.92 -18.98
N ILE A 138 -2.39 12.10 -19.47
CA ILE A 138 -2.08 11.99 -20.89
C ILE A 138 -3.32 11.59 -21.68
N ALA A 139 -4.00 10.52 -21.27
CA ALA A 139 -5.23 10.06 -21.94
C ALA A 139 -6.41 11.05 -21.85
N LYS A 140 -6.33 12.04 -20.93
CA LYS A 140 -7.41 13.02 -20.69
C LYS A 140 -7.16 14.36 -21.38
N GLN A 141 -6.10 14.48 -22.14
CA GLN A 141 -5.81 15.72 -22.88
C GLN A 141 -6.92 16.03 -23.87
N PRO A 142 -7.36 17.29 -23.97
CA PRO A 142 -8.39 17.68 -24.92
C PRO A 142 -7.84 17.61 -26.36
N LYS A 143 -8.56 16.90 -27.22
CA LYS A 143 -8.19 16.83 -28.65
C LYS A 143 -8.39 18.23 -29.33
N PRO A 144 -7.37 18.79 -29.99
CA PRO A 144 -7.53 19.98 -30.79
C PRO A 144 -8.57 19.78 -31.93
N ALA A 145 -9.34 20.81 -32.24
CA ALA A 145 -10.44 20.71 -33.18
C ALA A 145 -9.99 20.41 -34.62
N ASP A 146 -8.79 20.81 -34.96
CA ASP A 146 -8.15 20.66 -36.26
C ASP A 146 -7.35 19.37 -36.46
N VAL A 147 -7.30 18.49 -35.45
CA VAL A 147 -6.58 17.21 -35.49
C VAL A 147 -7.55 16.06 -35.76
N ALA A 148 -7.24 15.18 -36.70
CA ALA A 148 -8.02 13.97 -36.96
C ALA A 148 -7.99 13.00 -35.78
N ASP A 149 -9.06 12.22 -35.56
CA ASP A 149 -9.17 11.30 -34.41
C ASP A 149 -8.06 10.23 -34.40
N ALA A 150 -7.71 9.70 -35.57
CA ALA A 150 -6.65 8.72 -35.73
C ALA A 150 -5.26 9.27 -35.34
N ASP A 151 -4.97 10.50 -35.80
CA ASP A 151 -3.69 11.16 -35.52
C ASP A 151 -3.60 11.51 -34.03
N TRP A 152 -4.70 12.00 -33.46
CA TRP A 152 -4.77 12.27 -32.01
C TRP A 152 -4.57 11.03 -31.18
N SER A 153 -5.26 9.93 -31.51
CA SER A 153 -5.11 8.66 -30.83
C SER A 153 -3.67 8.11 -30.88
N SER A 154 -3.04 8.24 -32.07
CA SER A 154 -1.65 7.83 -32.26
C SER A 154 -0.69 8.67 -31.43
N ARG A 155 -0.93 9.98 -31.33
CA ARG A 155 -0.13 10.90 -30.50
C ARG A 155 -0.24 10.56 -29.03
N ILE A 156 -1.46 10.39 -28.52
CA ILE A 156 -1.69 10.02 -27.09
C ILE A 156 -1.01 8.69 -26.78
N ALA A 157 -1.17 7.67 -27.62
CA ALA A 157 -0.51 6.38 -27.43
C ALA A 157 1.03 6.50 -27.43
N GLY A 158 1.59 7.36 -28.27
CA GLY A 158 3.02 7.65 -28.30
C GLY A 158 3.51 8.34 -27.01
N GLU A 159 2.75 9.31 -26.50
CA GLU A 159 3.06 10.01 -25.25
C GLU A 159 2.97 9.05 -24.04
N GLU A 160 1.92 8.21 -23.96
CA GLU A 160 1.79 7.18 -22.93
C GLU A 160 2.94 6.19 -22.99
N SER A 161 3.28 5.67 -24.17
CA SER A 161 4.40 4.74 -24.35
C SER A 161 5.73 5.34 -23.91
N SER A 162 5.96 6.61 -24.21
CA SER A 162 7.19 7.32 -23.80
C SER A 162 7.28 7.55 -22.29
N ALA A 163 6.14 7.76 -21.62
CA ALA A 163 6.08 8.01 -20.18
C ALA A 163 5.97 6.72 -19.33
N GLN A 164 5.68 5.57 -19.95
CA GLN A 164 5.38 4.32 -19.24
C GLN A 164 6.50 3.86 -18.33
N SER A 165 7.76 3.94 -18.79
CA SER A 165 8.90 3.51 -17.96
C SER A 165 9.06 4.36 -16.70
N GLY A 166 8.77 5.66 -16.80
CA GLY A 166 8.76 6.57 -15.66
C GLY A 166 7.63 6.25 -14.68
N TYR A 167 6.44 5.97 -15.19
CA TYR A 167 5.32 5.53 -14.37
C TYR A 167 5.64 4.22 -13.63
N ASP A 168 6.19 3.23 -14.32
CA ASP A 168 6.58 1.93 -13.73
C ASP A 168 7.65 2.06 -12.66
N PHE A 169 8.62 2.96 -12.86
CA PHE A 169 9.64 3.30 -11.87
C PHE A 169 9.01 3.91 -10.61
N LEU A 170 8.13 4.89 -10.78
CA LEU A 170 7.46 5.59 -9.68
C LEU A 170 6.53 4.66 -8.90
N GLU A 171 5.75 3.81 -9.59
CA GLU A 171 4.90 2.81 -8.97
C GLU A 171 5.71 1.84 -8.10
N THR A 172 6.81 1.31 -8.67
CA THR A 172 7.69 0.38 -7.97
C THR A 172 8.37 1.04 -6.76
N SER A 173 8.81 2.29 -6.91
CA SER A 173 9.43 3.08 -5.84
C SER A 173 8.47 3.33 -4.68
N ALA A 174 7.23 3.71 -4.99
CA ALA A 174 6.19 3.92 -3.99
C ALA A 174 5.81 2.62 -3.28
N PHE A 175 5.65 1.52 -4.02
CA PHE A 175 5.40 0.21 -3.42
C PHE A 175 6.50 -0.19 -2.44
N ASN A 176 7.77 -0.06 -2.83
CA ASN A 176 8.91 -0.38 -1.96
C ASN A 176 8.95 0.51 -0.71
N ALA A 177 8.62 1.80 -0.84
CA ALA A 177 8.52 2.72 0.28
C ALA A 177 7.43 2.29 1.27
N VAL A 178 6.23 1.99 0.78
CA VAL A 178 5.11 1.46 1.59
C VAL A 178 5.49 0.14 2.26
N ALA A 179 6.09 -0.78 1.53
CA ALA A 179 6.46 -2.11 2.05
C ALA A 179 7.55 -2.03 3.12
N SER A 180 8.47 -1.08 3.02
CA SER A 180 9.55 -0.89 3.99
C SER A 180 9.16 -0.07 5.22
N GLU A 181 8.03 0.66 5.19
CA GLU A 181 7.56 1.45 6.33
C GLU A 181 7.16 0.55 7.50
N GLN A 182 7.73 0.81 8.69
CA GLN A 182 7.51 -0.01 9.88
C GLN A 182 6.35 0.48 10.74
N ASP A 183 6.08 1.79 10.74
CA ASP A 183 4.96 2.37 11.48
C ASP A 183 3.65 2.10 10.74
N PRO A 184 2.70 1.34 11.33
CA PRO A 184 1.46 0.99 10.65
C PRO A 184 0.56 2.20 10.35
N ASN A 185 0.63 3.29 11.12
CA ASN A 185 -0.12 4.52 10.81
C ASN A 185 0.44 5.21 9.57
N LYS A 186 1.77 5.36 9.51
CA LYS A 186 2.44 5.93 8.35
C LYS A 186 2.20 5.06 7.12
N ARG A 187 2.36 3.75 7.24
CA ARG A 187 2.10 2.81 6.14
C ARG A 187 0.68 2.96 5.60
N MET A 188 -0.34 3.07 6.47
CA MET A 188 -1.72 3.29 6.03
C MET A 188 -1.89 4.63 5.32
N THR A 189 -1.26 5.70 5.82
CA THR A 189 -1.27 7.01 5.15
C THR A 189 -0.69 6.93 3.74
N GLU A 190 0.41 6.22 3.58
CA GLU A 190 1.07 6.02 2.28
C GLU A 190 0.22 5.13 1.33
N ILE A 191 -0.42 4.07 1.85
CA ILE A 191 -1.34 3.22 1.09
C ILE A 191 -2.55 4.03 0.59
N GLU A 192 -3.09 4.92 1.42
CA GLU A 192 -4.23 5.77 1.07
C GLU A 192 -3.89 6.79 -0.03
N LYS A 193 -2.62 7.19 -0.14
CA LYS A 193 -2.11 7.99 -1.27
C LYS A 193 -1.86 7.13 -2.51
N PHE A 194 -1.24 5.96 -2.35
CA PHE A 194 -0.87 5.04 -3.43
C PHE A 194 -2.09 4.54 -4.20
N THR A 195 -3.09 4.02 -3.49
CA THR A 195 -4.22 3.31 -4.10
C THR A 195 -5.00 4.12 -5.14
N PRO A 196 -5.37 5.40 -4.92
CA PRO A 196 -6.07 6.19 -5.93
C PRO A 196 -5.16 6.65 -7.09
N ALA A 197 -3.84 6.74 -6.87
CA ALA A 197 -2.89 7.15 -7.89
C ALA A 197 -2.57 6.01 -8.89
N PHE A 198 -2.50 4.77 -8.40
CA PHE A 198 -2.14 3.57 -9.16
C PHE A 198 -3.32 2.58 -9.21
N THR A 199 -4.42 2.96 -9.87
CA THR A 199 -5.69 2.23 -9.87
C THR A 199 -5.66 0.85 -10.55
N LYS A 200 -4.64 0.57 -11.34
CA LYS A 200 -4.39 -0.75 -12.00
C LYS A 200 -3.01 -1.27 -11.64
N SER A 201 -2.63 -1.07 -10.38
CA SER A 201 -1.31 -1.44 -9.90
C SER A 201 -1.05 -2.94 -10.01
N LYS A 202 0.14 -3.29 -10.52
CA LYS A 202 0.65 -4.68 -10.44
C LYS A 202 0.88 -5.13 -9.00
N PHE A 203 0.91 -4.20 -8.04
CA PHE A 203 1.09 -4.45 -6.61
C PHE A 203 -0.22 -4.43 -5.80
N GLU A 204 -1.40 -4.35 -6.46
CA GLU A 204 -2.69 -4.20 -5.78
C GLU A 204 -2.91 -5.26 -4.69
N GLY A 205 -2.56 -6.52 -4.97
CA GLY A 205 -2.69 -7.61 -4.01
C GLY A 205 -1.78 -7.42 -2.78
N GLN A 206 -0.51 -7.06 -2.98
CA GLN A 206 0.44 -6.83 -1.91
C GLN A 206 0.09 -5.58 -1.07
N ILE A 207 -0.33 -4.50 -1.73
CA ILE A 207 -0.81 -3.28 -1.06
C ILE A 207 -2.02 -3.60 -0.18
N SER A 208 -2.96 -4.40 -0.69
CA SER A 208 -4.14 -4.82 0.08
C SER A 208 -3.76 -5.63 1.32
N GLN A 209 -2.81 -6.54 1.21
CA GLN A 209 -2.31 -7.31 2.35
C GLN A 209 -1.62 -6.40 3.38
N LEU A 210 -0.77 -5.46 2.94
CA LEU A 210 -0.11 -4.51 3.82
C LEU A 210 -1.12 -3.60 4.55
N ALA A 211 -2.19 -3.18 3.87
CA ALA A 211 -3.27 -2.41 4.47
C ALA A 211 -3.98 -3.19 5.58
N LEU A 212 -4.43 -4.41 5.27
CA LEU A 212 -5.13 -5.27 6.23
C LEU A 212 -4.24 -5.59 7.45
N TYR A 213 -2.96 -5.90 7.21
CA TYR A 213 -1.99 -6.14 8.27
C TYR A 213 -1.79 -4.90 9.15
N SER A 214 -1.65 -3.72 8.55
CA SER A 214 -1.52 -2.46 9.29
C SER A 214 -2.76 -2.14 10.12
N LEU A 215 -3.96 -2.33 9.57
CA LEU A 215 -5.23 -2.11 10.27
C LEU A 215 -5.42 -3.09 11.44
N ARG A 216 -4.94 -4.33 11.29
CA ARG A 216 -4.88 -5.30 12.39
C ARG A 216 -3.93 -4.84 13.50
N GLN A 217 -2.71 -4.40 13.16
CA GLN A 217 -1.75 -3.88 14.14
C GLN A 217 -2.29 -2.66 14.90
N LEU A 218 -3.04 -1.80 14.21
CA LEU A 218 -3.68 -0.61 14.77
C LEU A 218 -4.94 -0.92 15.59
N ASN A 219 -5.34 -2.19 15.67
CA ASN A 219 -6.59 -2.62 16.31
C ASN A 219 -7.82 -1.85 15.80
N GLN A 220 -7.94 -1.72 14.47
CA GLN A 220 -9.03 -1.01 13.77
C GLN A 220 -9.94 -1.99 13.01
N PRO A 221 -10.70 -2.85 13.70
CA PRO A 221 -11.43 -3.95 13.07
C PRO A 221 -12.50 -3.47 12.08
N GLN A 222 -13.17 -2.34 12.32
CA GLN A 222 -14.20 -1.82 11.42
C GLN A 222 -13.58 -1.36 10.08
N ARG A 223 -12.42 -0.67 10.12
CA ARG A 223 -11.70 -0.28 8.90
C ARG A 223 -11.10 -1.49 8.18
N LEU A 224 -10.61 -2.47 8.93
CA LEU A 224 -10.10 -3.73 8.36
C LEU A 224 -11.20 -4.44 7.57
N VAL A 225 -12.40 -4.59 8.16
CA VAL A 225 -13.54 -5.23 7.50
C VAL A 225 -13.94 -4.45 6.24
N ALA A 226 -14.12 -3.13 6.33
CA ALA A 226 -14.50 -2.31 5.18
C ALA A 226 -13.46 -2.38 4.04
N TYR A 227 -12.17 -2.38 4.39
CA TYR A 227 -11.09 -2.50 3.41
C TYR A 227 -11.05 -3.90 2.79
N GLY A 228 -11.20 -4.94 3.60
CA GLY A 228 -11.23 -6.33 3.15
C GLY A 228 -12.41 -6.63 2.23
N GLU A 229 -13.61 -6.12 2.53
CA GLU A 229 -14.79 -6.24 1.66
C GLU A 229 -14.55 -5.58 0.29
N LYS A 230 -13.95 -4.38 0.27
CA LYS A 230 -13.57 -3.71 -0.98
C LYS A 230 -12.56 -4.54 -1.77
N THR A 231 -11.56 -5.11 -1.09
CA THR A 231 -10.53 -5.95 -1.74
C THR A 231 -11.16 -7.22 -2.32
N LEU A 232 -12.07 -7.88 -1.59
CA LEU A 232 -12.76 -9.09 -2.05
C LEU A 232 -13.77 -8.80 -3.17
N ALA A 233 -14.32 -7.58 -3.25
CA ALA A 233 -15.14 -7.18 -4.38
C ALA A 233 -14.35 -7.13 -5.69
N ALA A 234 -13.07 -6.75 -5.63
CA ALA A 234 -12.17 -6.73 -6.78
C ALA A 234 -11.53 -8.11 -7.05
N ASN A 235 -11.16 -8.84 -5.99
CA ASN A 235 -10.55 -10.17 -6.07
C ASN A 235 -11.21 -11.13 -5.06
N PRO A 236 -12.32 -11.79 -5.44
CA PRO A 236 -13.11 -12.64 -4.54
C PRO A 236 -12.38 -13.88 -3.99
N ASP A 237 -11.32 -14.30 -4.67
CA ASP A 237 -10.56 -15.52 -4.35
C ASP A 237 -9.19 -15.22 -3.71
N SER A 238 -8.98 -14.00 -3.22
CA SER A 238 -7.78 -13.64 -2.47
C SER A 238 -7.74 -14.37 -1.13
N ILE A 239 -7.05 -15.53 -1.08
CA ILE A 239 -6.93 -16.35 0.12
C ILE A 239 -6.39 -15.56 1.32
N PRO A 240 -5.33 -14.75 1.21
CA PRO A 240 -4.86 -13.96 2.34
C PRO A 240 -5.92 -12.98 2.88
N THR A 241 -6.68 -12.33 2.00
CA THR A 241 -7.77 -11.43 2.41
C THR A 241 -8.90 -12.20 3.08
N LEU A 242 -9.31 -13.34 2.52
CA LEU A 242 -10.33 -14.22 3.10
C LEU A 242 -9.95 -14.68 4.51
N LEU A 243 -8.68 -15.08 4.74
CA LEU A 243 -8.17 -15.44 6.06
C LEU A 243 -8.21 -14.28 7.05
N MET A 244 -7.81 -13.08 6.63
CA MET A 244 -7.85 -11.91 7.50
C MET A 244 -9.27 -11.50 7.86
N MET A 245 -10.20 -11.59 6.92
CA MET A 245 -11.63 -11.35 7.16
C MET A 245 -12.21 -12.41 8.10
N ALA A 246 -11.88 -13.67 7.88
CA ALA A 246 -12.31 -14.76 8.75
C ALA A 246 -11.83 -14.55 10.20
N ASP A 247 -10.54 -14.23 10.40
CA ASP A 247 -9.97 -13.97 11.72
C ASP A 247 -10.60 -12.74 12.41
N ALA A 248 -10.84 -11.65 11.65
CA ALA A 248 -11.48 -10.45 12.17
C ALA A 248 -12.90 -10.72 12.69
N TYR A 249 -13.68 -11.48 11.95
CA TYR A 249 -15.04 -11.86 12.37
C TYR A 249 -15.07 -12.93 13.45
N ALA A 250 -14.06 -13.79 13.56
CA ALA A 250 -14.01 -14.82 14.60
C ALA A 250 -13.82 -14.26 16.02
N GLY A 251 -13.52 -12.96 16.16
CA GLY A 251 -13.40 -12.30 17.47
C GLY A 251 -14.74 -12.01 18.14
N ASP A 252 -15.84 -11.87 17.41
CA ASP A 252 -17.19 -11.61 17.96
C ASP A 252 -18.11 -12.83 17.74
N PRO A 253 -18.72 -13.37 18.79
CA PRO A 253 -19.68 -14.48 18.69
C PRO A 253 -20.84 -14.20 17.71
N LYS A 254 -21.25 -12.93 17.56
CA LYS A 254 -22.33 -12.54 16.64
C LYS A 254 -21.96 -12.73 15.19
N ASP A 255 -20.68 -12.62 14.87
CA ASP A 255 -20.14 -12.72 13.52
C ASP A 255 -19.54 -14.09 13.20
N ALA A 256 -19.63 -15.05 14.12
CA ALA A 256 -19.06 -16.40 13.97
C ALA A 256 -19.51 -17.10 12.66
N ALA A 257 -20.74 -16.86 12.20
CA ALA A 257 -21.22 -17.43 10.94
C ALA A 257 -20.50 -16.83 9.72
N LYS A 258 -20.20 -15.52 9.75
CA LYS A 258 -19.41 -14.86 8.69
C LYS A 258 -17.96 -15.36 8.69
N ALA A 259 -17.36 -15.50 9.88
CA ALA A 259 -16.02 -16.06 10.03
C ALA A 259 -15.94 -17.46 9.38
N ALA A 260 -16.92 -18.33 9.68
CA ALA A 260 -16.99 -19.66 9.08
C ALA A 260 -17.19 -19.62 7.55
N THR A 261 -17.96 -18.67 7.03
CA THR A 261 -18.16 -18.52 5.57
C THR A 261 -16.84 -18.21 4.87
N TYR A 262 -16.07 -17.25 5.35
CA TYR A 262 -14.76 -16.90 4.78
C TYR A 262 -13.75 -18.04 4.91
N ALA A 263 -13.66 -18.67 6.06
CA ALA A 263 -12.76 -19.79 6.30
C ALA A 263 -13.08 -21.01 5.40
N ASN A 264 -14.35 -21.35 5.24
CA ASN A 264 -14.78 -22.41 4.32
C ASN A 264 -14.46 -22.07 2.86
N ARG A 265 -14.55 -20.80 2.46
CA ARG A 265 -14.13 -20.38 1.12
C ARG A 265 -12.63 -20.64 0.91
N VAL A 266 -11.80 -20.34 1.90
CA VAL A 266 -10.37 -20.68 1.85
C VAL A 266 -10.16 -22.17 1.65
N LEU A 267 -10.82 -23.02 2.45
CA LEU A 267 -10.71 -24.49 2.32
C LEU A 267 -11.13 -25.00 0.94
N THR A 268 -12.17 -24.39 0.36
CA THR A 268 -12.61 -24.71 -1.00
C THR A 268 -11.54 -24.37 -2.04
N LEU A 269 -10.88 -23.22 -1.92
CA LEU A 269 -9.84 -22.76 -2.84
C LEU A 269 -8.54 -23.54 -2.70
N VAL A 270 -8.18 -23.91 -1.48
CA VAL A 270 -7.00 -24.73 -1.20
C VAL A 270 -7.17 -26.17 -1.71
N GLY A 271 -8.38 -26.71 -1.63
CA GLY A 271 -8.72 -28.07 -2.00
C GLY A 271 -8.48 -29.10 -0.88
N PRO A 272 -8.89 -30.36 -1.10
CA PRO A 272 -9.00 -31.36 -0.03
C PRO A 272 -7.65 -31.96 0.44
N SER A 273 -6.59 -31.81 -0.34
CA SER A 273 -5.28 -32.41 -0.02
C SER A 273 -4.15 -31.41 -0.29
N PRO A 274 -3.88 -30.50 0.64
CA PRO A 274 -2.80 -29.53 0.49
C PRO A 274 -1.41 -30.12 0.72
N GLU A 275 -1.29 -31.45 0.81
CA GLU A 275 -0.03 -32.15 1.01
C GLU A 275 0.92 -31.90 -0.17
N GLY A 276 2.16 -31.53 0.13
CA GLY A 276 3.17 -31.18 -0.87
C GLY A 276 3.27 -29.68 -1.21
N ASP A 277 2.25 -28.87 -0.85
CA ASP A 277 2.27 -27.42 -0.99
C ASP A 277 2.25 -26.77 0.40
N LYS A 278 3.41 -26.27 0.83
CA LYS A 278 3.57 -25.68 2.18
C LYS A 278 2.65 -24.49 2.42
N GLU A 279 2.46 -23.66 1.41
CA GLU A 279 1.62 -22.45 1.52
C GLU A 279 0.14 -22.84 1.64
N LYS A 280 -0.35 -23.72 0.80
CA LYS A 280 -1.73 -24.23 0.89
C LYS A 280 -1.98 -24.94 2.22
N LYS A 281 -1.00 -25.72 2.71
CA LYS A 281 -1.07 -26.38 4.02
C LYS A 281 -1.22 -25.36 5.15
N SER A 282 -0.44 -24.28 5.13
CA SER A 282 -0.56 -23.17 6.09
C SER A 282 -1.94 -22.50 6.00
N TYR A 283 -2.40 -22.15 4.80
CA TYR A 283 -3.72 -21.55 4.60
C TYR A 283 -4.86 -22.42 5.12
N ALA A 284 -4.82 -23.73 4.85
CA ALA A 284 -5.81 -24.67 5.39
C ALA A 284 -5.76 -24.72 6.91
N GLY A 285 -4.57 -24.74 7.51
CA GLY A 285 -4.40 -24.74 8.96
C GLY A 285 -4.95 -23.48 9.62
N LEU A 286 -4.71 -22.31 9.05
CA LEU A 286 -5.27 -21.04 9.53
C LEU A 286 -6.79 -20.99 9.38
N ALA A 287 -7.33 -21.49 8.27
CA ALA A 287 -8.78 -21.58 8.06
C ALA A 287 -9.45 -22.51 9.09
N HIS A 288 -8.88 -23.69 9.35
CA HIS A 288 -9.36 -24.60 10.40
C HIS A 288 -9.23 -24.00 11.80
N THR A 289 -8.18 -23.20 12.08
CA THR A 289 -8.07 -22.47 13.36
C THR A 289 -9.25 -21.51 13.54
N THR A 290 -9.57 -20.76 12.47
CA THR A 290 -10.68 -19.80 12.50
C THR A 290 -12.04 -20.48 12.61
N LEU A 291 -12.25 -21.60 11.89
CA LEU A 291 -13.47 -22.41 12.03
C LEU A 291 -13.67 -22.89 13.46
N GLY A 292 -12.64 -23.49 14.05
CA GLY A 292 -12.72 -23.96 15.41
C GLY A 292 -13.03 -22.85 16.42
N ARG A 293 -12.48 -21.63 16.23
CA ARG A 293 -12.85 -20.45 17.04
C ARG A 293 -14.31 -20.04 16.84
N ALA A 294 -14.76 -19.98 15.60
CA ALA A 294 -16.15 -19.64 15.29
C ALA A 294 -17.14 -20.66 15.89
N GLU A 295 -16.79 -21.93 15.86
CA GLU A 295 -17.59 -23.02 16.45
C GLU A 295 -17.60 -22.97 17.97
N LEU A 296 -16.45 -22.63 18.61
CA LEU A 296 -16.39 -22.37 20.06
C LEU A 296 -17.32 -21.23 20.46
N ASN A 297 -17.37 -20.16 19.69
CA ASN A 297 -18.27 -19.03 19.91
C ASN A 297 -19.74 -19.40 19.74
N GLN A 298 -20.04 -20.46 18.98
CA GLN A 298 -21.39 -21.04 18.80
C GLN A 298 -21.68 -22.21 19.77
N GLU A 299 -20.79 -22.47 20.71
CA GLU A 299 -20.86 -23.60 21.65
C GLU A 299 -20.88 -24.99 20.98
N LYS A 300 -20.44 -25.08 19.74
CA LYS A 300 -20.31 -26.32 18.97
C LYS A 300 -18.97 -27.01 19.28
N LEU A 301 -18.88 -27.57 20.49
CA LEU A 301 -17.59 -28.05 21.01
C LEU A 301 -16.99 -29.23 20.24
N VAL A 302 -17.80 -30.14 19.70
CA VAL A 302 -17.30 -31.32 18.97
C VAL A 302 -16.70 -30.95 17.61
N PRO A 303 -17.41 -30.20 16.75
CA PRO A 303 -16.80 -29.66 15.53
C PRO A 303 -15.53 -28.84 15.80
N ALA A 304 -15.56 -27.93 16.80
CA ALA A 304 -14.42 -27.11 17.17
C ALA A 304 -13.15 -27.93 17.46
N VAL A 305 -13.28 -29.02 18.21
CA VAL A 305 -12.16 -29.94 18.48
C VAL A 305 -11.65 -30.57 17.18
N THR A 306 -12.55 -30.94 16.27
CA THR A 306 -12.18 -31.55 14.99
C THR A 306 -11.36 -30.58 14.13
N ASP A 307 -11.86 -29.37 13.94
CA ASP A 307 -11.18 -28.35 13.15
C ASP A 307 -9.85 -27.92 13.77
N LEU A 308 -9.82 -27.71 15.09
CA LEU A 308 -8.57 -27.33 15.80
C LEU A 308 -7.52 -28.43 15.77
N LYS A 309 -7.90 -29.71 15.79
CA LYS A 309 -6.96 -30.83 15.60
C LYS A 309 -6.38 -30.82 14.18
N SER A 310 -7.21 -30.60 13.17
CA SER A 310 -6.76 -30.44 11.79
C SER A 310 -5.77 -29.28 11.67
N ALA A 311 -6.11 -28.12 12.27
CA ALA A 311 -5.23 -26.97 12.32
C ALA A 311 -3.87 -27.27 12.95
N VAL A 312 -3.84 -27.90 14.14
CA VAL A 312 -2.59 -28.26 14.83
C VAL A 312 -1.72 -29.18 13.97
N THR A 313 -2.32 -30.10 13.22
CA THR A 313 -1.59 -31.01 12.33
C THR A 313 -1.04 -30.29 11.12
N LEU A 314 -1.85 -29.43 10.48
CA LEU A 314 -1.46 -28.70 9.27
C LEU A 314 -0.39 -27.63 9.57
N LEU A 315 -0.40 -27.04 10.75
CA LEU A 315 0.53 -25.98 11.18
C LEU A 315 1.76 -26.51 11.94
N GLN A 316 2.04 -27.79 11.92
CA GLN A 316 3.16 -28.39 12.69
C GLN A 316 4.53 -27.78 12.35
N ASP A 317 4.70 -27.31 11.12
CA ASP A 317 5.94 -26.73 10.62
C ASP A 317 6.00 -25.21 10.83
N ASP A 318 4.94 -24.59 11.40
CA ASP A 318 4.85 -23.17 11.76
C ASP A 318 4.41 -23.02 13.23
N PRO A 319 5.36 -23.03 14.18
CA PRO A 319 5.06 -22.93 15.59
C PRO A 319 4.28 -21.67 15.99
N ALA A 320 4.50 -20.53 15.29
CA ALA A 320 3.83 -19.28 15.62
C ALA A 320 2.31 -19.38 15.35
N ASP A 321 1.92 -19.87 14.20
CA ASP A 321 0.51 -20.06 13.84
C ASP A 321 -0.10 -21.27 14.56
N GLN A 322 0.67 -22.33 14.77
CA GLN A 322 0.24 -23.50 15.55
C GLN A 322 -0.11 -23.15 17.01
N GLN A 323 0.58 -22.17 17.60
CA GLN A 323 0.34 -21.76 18.99
C GLN A 323 -1.12 -21.38 19.24
N GLN A 324 -1.70 -20.61 18.33
CA GLN A 324 -3.11 -20.20 18.43
C GLN A 324 -4.04 -21.42 18.38
N ALA A 325 -3.85 -22.31 17.40
CA ALA A 325 -4.65 -23.53 17.28
C ALA A 325 -4.56 -24.42 18.54
N LEU A 326 -3.38 -24.61 19.09
CA LEU A 326 -3.14 -25.36 20.33
C LEU A 326 -3.84 -24.74 21.53
N TYR A 327 -3.81 -23.41 21.66
CA TYR A 327 -4.51 -22.71 22.74
C TYR A 327 -6.02 -22.93 22.67
N PHE A 328 -6.62 -22.71 21.50
CA PHE A 328 -8.06 -22.91 21.35
C PHE A 328 -8.48 -24.38 21.43
N LEU A 329 -7.63 -25.31 21.00
CA LEU A 329 -7.86 -26.76 21.18
C LEU A 329 -7.88 -27.10 22.68
N GLY A 330 -6.94 -26.58 23.45
CA GLY A 330 -6.92 -26.76 24.90
C GLY A 330 -8.15 -26.15 25.58
N TYR A 331 -8.59 -24.98 25.11
CA TYR A 331 -9.83 -24.35 25.58
C TYR A 331 -11.07 -25.20 25.24
N ALA A 332 -11.17 -25.73 24.02
CA ALA A 332 -12.27 -26.61 23.61
C ALA A 332 -12.35 -27.87 24.48
N TYR A 333 -11.23 -28.54 24.70
CA TYR A 333 -11.16 -29.70 25.56
C TYR A 333 -11.53 -29.39 27.05
N ALA A 334 -11.08 -28.22 27.54
CA ALA A 334 -11.47 -27.81 28.91
C ALA A 334 -12.99 -27.60 29.03
N LYS A 335 -13.62 -27.00 28.01
CA LYS A 335 -15.09 -26.86 27.91
C LYS A 335 -15.83 -28.21 27.86
N GLN A 336 -15.24 -29.22 27.23
CA GLN A 336 -15.75 -30.61 27.22
C GLN A 336 -15.44 -31.40 28.48
N ASN A 337 -14.74 -30.82 29.46
CA ASN A 337 -14.22 -31.48 30.67
C ASN A 337 -13.17 -32.58 30.38
N HIS A 338 -12.54 -32.56 29.23
CA HIS A 338 -11.43 -33.45 28.84
C HIS A 338 -10.11 -32.87 29.35
N LYS A 339 -9.87 -33.01 30.69
CA LYS A 339 -8.79 -32.31 31.39
C LYS A 339 -7.40 -32.70 30.90
N ALA A 340 -7.17 -33.98 30.63
CA ALA A 340 -5.84 -34.49 30.26
C ALA A 340 -5.44 -33.91 28.91
N GLU A 341 -6.36 -33.93 27.92
CA GLU A 341 -6.16 -33.41 26.59
C GLU A 341 -6.01 -31.87 26.60
N ALA A 342 -6.81 -31.19 27.43
CA ALA A 342 -6.70 -29.76 27.64
C ALA A 342 -5.31 -29.35 28.15
N ILE A 343 -4.81 -30.04 29.16
CA ILE A 343 -3.48 -29.80 29.73
C ILE A 343 -2.40 -30.04 28.67
N ALA A 344 -2.47 -31.17 27.95
CA ALA A 344 -1.48 -31.48 26.91
C ALA A 344 -1.41 -30.45 25.80
N ALA A 345 -2.55 -29.96 25.29
CA ALA A 345 -2.59 -28.91 24.26
C ALA A 345 -2.06 -27.56 24.79
N LEU A 346 -2.50 -27.16 26.00
CA LEU A 346 -2.07 -25.89 26.60
C LEU A 346 -0.59 -25.87 26.96
N GLN A 347 -0.02 -27.03 27.43
CA GLN A 347 1.42 -27.13 27.67
C GLN A 347 2.23 -26.90 26.41
N LYS A 348 1.81 -27.49 25.29
CA LYS A 348 2.46 -27.24 24.00
C LYS A 348 2.37 -25.75 23.59
N ALA A 349 1.19 -25.14 23.70
CA ALA A 349 1.00 -23.72 23.41
C ALA A 349 1.84 -22.81 24.33
N ALA A 350 1.94 -23.15 25.63
CA ALA A 350 2.74 -22.41 26.59
C ALA A 350 4.25 -22.54 26.37
N GLY A 351 4.70 -23.59 25.69
CA GLY A 351 6.09 -23.81 25.29
C GLY A 351 6.55 -22.98 24.09
N ILE A 352 5.62 -22.42 23.32
CA ILE A 352 5.91 -21.59 22.16
C ILE A 352 5.90 -20.11 22.59
N ASN A 353 6.95 -19.36 22.21
CA ASN A 353 6.98 -17.91 22.45
C ASN A 353 6.00 -17.21 21.49
N GLY A 354 5.06 -16.44 22.04
CA GLY A 354 4.07 -15.73 21.25
C GLY A 354 2.87 -15.24 22.07
N PRO A 355 1.85 -14.66 21.41
CA PRO A 355 0.75 -13.97 22.09
C PRO A 355 -0.12 -14.89 22.98
N TYR A 356 -0.16 -16.18 22.71
CA TYR A 356 -0.96 -17.14 23.49
C TYR A 356 -0.17 -17.83 24.61
N GLN A 357 1.13 -17.55 24.79
CA GLN A 357 1.95 -18.18 25.83
C GLN A 357 1.43 -17.87 27.24
N GLY A 358 1.18 -16.60 27.53
CA GLY A 358 0.68 -16.15 28.83
C GLY A 358 -0.73 -16.70 29.12
N LEU A 359 -1.62 -16.60 28.13
CA LEU A 359 -2.98 -17.13 28.22
C LEU A 359 -3.01 -18.64 28.47
N SER A 360 -2.12 -19.39 27.83
CA SER A 360 -1.99 -20.83 28.02
C SER A 360 -1.53 -21.19 29.44
N LYS A 361 -0.54 -20.46 29.98
CA LYS A 361 -0.07 -20.65 31.37
C LYS A 361 -1.16 -20.34 32.38
N GLU A 362 -1.91 -19.25 32.18
CA GLU A 362 -3.02 -18.86 33.04
C GLU A 362 -4.12 -19.94 33.06
N MET A 363 -4.48 -20.45 31.87
CA MET A 363 -5.50 -21.49 31.78
C MET A 363 -5.07 -22.81 32.40
N LEU A 364 -3.81 -23.23 32.26
CA LEU A 364 -3.23 -24.36 32.93
C LEU A 364 -3.35 -24.24 34.46
N ALA A 365 -3.04 -23.08 35.02
CA ALA A 365 -3.18 -22.82 36.44
C ALA A 365 -4.65 -22.97 36.94
N LYS A 366 -5.61 -22.43 36.16
CA LYS A 366 -7.05 -22.57 36.48
C LYS A 366 -7.53 -24.01 36.46
N ILE A 367 -7.11 -24.84 35.49
CA ILE A 367 -7.47 -26.25 35.41
C ILE A 367 -6.88 -27.05 36.57
N SER A 368 -5.64 -26.72 36.95
CA SER A 368 -4.95 -27.38 38.07
C SER A 368 -5.61 -27.05 39.41
N ALA A 369 -5.95 -25.79 39.66
CA ALA A 369 -6.62 -25.35 40.88
C ALA A 369 -8.02 -26.00 41.05
N ALA A 370 -8.80 -26.08 39.96
CA ALA A 370 -10.12 -26.72 39.95
C ALA A 370 -10.07 -28.25 40.22
N GLY A 371 -8.89 -28.86 40.05
CA GLY A 371 -8.65 -30.27 40.40
C GLY A 371 -8.31 -30.48 41.90
N ALA A 372 -7.73 -29.48 42.55
CA ALA A 372 -7.32 -29.55 43.95
C ALA A 372 -8.51 -29.34 44.94
N THR A 373 -9.54 -28.60 44.53
CA THR A 373 -10.74 -28.32 45.34
C THR A 373 -11.78 -29.46 45.36
N LYS A 374 -11.59 -30.51 44.58
CA LYS A 374 -12.49 -31.68 44.51
C LYS A 374 -11.95 -32.95 45.20
N LYS A 375 -10.82 -32.81 45.92
CA LYS A 375 -10.31 -33.83 46.82
C LYS A 375 -10.64 -33.45 48.26
#